data_3b1515c378881cc2834864311938bf87
#
_entry.id   3b1515c378881cc2834864311938bf87
#
_cell.length_a   1.000
_cell.length_b   1.000
_cell.length_c   1.000
_cell.angle_alpha   90.00
_cell.angle_beta   90.00
_cell.angle_gamma   90.00
#
_symmetry.space_group_name_H-M   'P 1'
#
loop_
_entity.id
_entity.type
_entity.pdbx_description
1 polymer ?
#
loop_
_entity_poly.entity_id
_entity_poly.type
_entity_poly.pdbx_seq_one_letter_code
_entity_poly.pdbx_strand_id
1 'polypeptide(L)'
;MKKKGSLYYLHPRHICSEIEGYGYEYSVGKALRNYGIYLGCGALAGCAFRLQPVYIIIMLLLGIVFVPGMVLSTYRNKSNQSKFWDAVSYMDQILTVFRDKKRYQPSLAEIKSSFAESPMYACLDRAEKHMLTSTSADAQQEAYQMIEADYGCLRMKNIHRYMANVQTLGGDVTDAIKILQDDLRNWELRQQEAQMQRVSARNVVYGILGGCVFLELVILWAFYFYGMDLMHESLVQICGVIEWVASLLLVRATDRKASVDWMDRKNTLSDEKILANYEQVVHFDKKKEMAASLRWAIIPAVFLIISIARHASVAIIVVMSALTVFVLFSWKAGYLLSYQDTVKEMRRAFPTWILDVALRMQTDSVQVALYGSYETAPTVLKPELDLFYEDLKEHPESIDPYLNFLKNFPIRGVDSFMRKIYSVYAGTSAQEQTAIMDLVERNNYLMDEAEKAKNAEALRPLDEMGYRVMGVIGAKMMVEMVVMFMQMVDRITNF
;
A
#
# COMPACT_ATOMS: atom_id res chain seq x y z
N MET A 1 0.26 20.39 -1.19
CA MET A 1 1.00 20.96 -0.04
C MET A 1 2.49 20.63 -0.14
N LYS A 2 3.40 21.61 -0.10
CA LYS A 2 4.85 21.37 -0.02
C LYS A 2 5.16 20.62 1.28
N LYS A 3 5.85 19.47 1.20
CA LYS A 3 6.32 18.74 2.40
C LYS A 3 7.25 19.65 3.20
N LYS A 4 6.79 20.11 4.35
CA LYS A 4 7.62 20.86 5.29
C LYS A 4 8.66 19.91 5.89
N GLY A 5 9.89 20.38 6.09
CA GLY A 5 10.99 19.54 6.59
C GLY A 5 10.74 19.08 8.03
N SER A 6 11.38 17.96 8.44
CA SER A 6 11.24 17.38 9.80
C SER A 6 11.58 18.39 10.91
N LEU A 7 12.53 19.28 10.67
CA LEU A 7 12.94 20.33 11.62
C LEU A 7 11.83 21.37 11.91
N TYR A 8 10.93 21.63 10.95
CA TYR A 8 9.80 22.54 11.15
C TYR A 8 8.88 22.06 12.28
N TYR A 9 8.69 20.75 12.40
CA TYR A 9 7.80 20.14 13.40
C TYR A 9 8.45 19.94 14.78
N LEU A 10 9.70 20.35 15.00
CA LEU A 10 10.31 20.33 16.34
C LEU A 10 9.59 21.28 17.31
N HIS A 11 9.02 22.37 16.80
CA HIS A 11 8.26 23.29 17.64
C HIS A 11 6.87 22.73 17.94
N PRO A 12 6.47 22.56 19.23
CA PRO A 12 5.21 21.94 19.65
C PRO A 12 3.96 22.52 19.01
N ARG A 13 3.91 23.86 18.81
CA ARG A 13 2.75 24.53 18.18
C ARG A 13 2.51 24.10 16.73
N HIS A 14 3.57 23.77 15.98
CA HIS A 14 3.42 23.31 14.59
C HIS A 14 2.86 21.88 14.53
N ILE A 15 3.19 21.04 15.52
CA ILE A 15 2.58 19.70 15.65
C ILE A 15 1.09 19.86 16.00
N CYS A 16 0.74 20.74 16.92
CA CYS A 16 -0.65 20.99 17.32
C CYS A 16 -1.48 21.44 16.11
N SER A 17 -1.04 22.45 15.37
CA SER A 17 -1.80 22.94 14.20
C SER A 17 -1.97 21.89 13.09
N GLU A 18 -1.00 21.01 12.88
CA GLU A 18 -1.11 19.93 11.90
C GLU A 18 -2.11 18.85 12.37
N ILE A 19 -2.10 18.49 13.66
CA ILE A 19 -3.02 17.51 14.24
C ILE A 19 -4.45 18.05 14.31
N GLU A 20 -4.61 19.33 14.61
CA GLU A 20 -5.92 20.01 14.52
C GLU A 20 -6.47 19.97 13.09
N GLY A 21 -5.60 20.10 12.07
CA GLY A 21 -5.96 19.92 10.67
C GLY A 21 -6.43 18.49 10.33
N TYR A 22 -6.11 17.49 11.16
CA TYR A 22 -6.65 16.13 11.06
C TYR A 22 -7.97 15.94 11.83
N GLY A 23 -8.49 16.98 12.50
CA GLY A 23 -9.73 16.94 13.28
C GLY A 23 -9.58 16.46 14.72
N TYR A 24 -8.37 16.45 15.27
CA TYR A 24 -8.12 16.03 16.66
C TYR A 24 -7.66 17.18 17.55
N GLU A 25 -8.22 17.27 18.75
CA GLU A 25 -7.73 18.18 19.78
C GLU A 25 -6.37 17.72 20.33
N TYR A 26 -5.34 18.51 20.09
CA TYR A 26 -3.99 18.23 20.56
C TYR A 26 -3.35 19.47 21.17
N SER A 27 -3.10 19.41 22.49
CA SER A 27 -2.54 20.53 23.24
C SER A 27 -1.00 20.52 23.26
N VAL A 28 -0.39 21.69 23.46
CA VAL A 28 1.05 21.84 23.66
C VAL A 28 1.53 20.97 24.85
N GLY A 29 0.70 20.84 25.90
CA GLY A 29 1.01 19.97 27.05
C GLY A 29 1.15 18.48 26.65
N LYS A 30 0.29 17.98 25.74
CA LYS A 30 0.41 16.61 25.21
C LYS A 30 1.70 16.45 24.37
N ALA A 31 2.08 17.48 23.60
CA ALA A 31 3.34 17.46 22.84
C ALA A 31 4.55 17.40 23.78
N LEU A 32 4.60 18.29 24.78
CA LEU A 32 5.67 18.30 25.77
C LEU A 32 5.76 16.98 26.57
N ARG A 33 4.62 16.39 26.92
CA ARG A 33 4.60 15.07 27.54
C ARG A 33 5.24 13.99 26.68
N ASN A 34 4.98 13.97 25.37
CA ASN A 34 5.59 13.01 24.44
C ASN A 34 7.11 13.21 24.34
N TYR A 35 7.58 14.47 24.31
CA TYR A 35 9.00 14.76 24.38
C TYR A 35 9.61 14.31 25.73
N GLY A 36 8.90 14.57 26.85
CA GLY A 36 9.33 14.14 28.19
C GLY A 36 9.45 12.62 28.30
N ILE A 37 8.47 11.88 27.77
CA ILE A 37 8.53 10.41 27.73
C ILE A 37 9.75 9.93 26.92
N TYR A 38 9.99 10.51 25.75
CA TYR A 38 11.15 10.18 24.94
C TYR A 38 12.47 10.43 25.69
N LEU A 39 12.61 11.62 26.29
CA LEU A 39 13.82 11.99 27.05
C LEU A 39 14.01 11.07 28.26
N GLY A 40 12.94 10.77 29.01
CA GLY A 40 12.98 9.87 30.15
C GLY A 40 13.38 8.44 29.78
N CYS A 41 12.72 7.86 28.78
CA CYS A 41 13.04 6.52 28.30
C CYS A 41 14.45 6.44 27.71
N GLY A 42 14.86 7.45 26.93
CA GLY A 42 16.21 7.50 26.37
C GLY A 42 17.29 7.65 27.44
N ALA A 43 17.09 8.49 28.45
CA ALA A 43 18.00 8.63 29.59
C ALA A 43 18.12 7.33 30.39
N LEU A 44 16.99 6.65 30.66
CA LEU A 44 16.98 5.34 31.31
C LEU A 44 17.74 4.29 30.52
N ALA A 45 17.55 4.24 29.20
CA ALA A 45 18.30 3.35 28.33
C ALA A 45 19.81 3.68 28.37
N GLY A 46 20.18 4.96 28.23
CA GLY A 46 21.58 5.38 28.35
C GLY A 46 22.23 5.00 29.69
N CYS A 47 21.50 5.13 30.77
CA CYS A 47 21.96 4.68 32.11
C CYS A 47 22.10 3.16 32.19
N ALA A 48 21.14 2.39 31.62
CA ALA A 48 21.19 0.93 31.60
C ALA A 48 22.41 0.39 30.85
N PHE A 49 22.76 1.02 29.75
CA PHE A 49 23.98 0.75 28.98
C PHE A 49 25.25 1.44 29.53
N ARG A 50 25.13 2.11 30.66
CA ARG A 50 26.22 2.83 31.35
C ARG A 50 26.97 3.79 30.41
N LEU A 51 26.25 4.44 29.48
CA LEU A 51 26.83 5.45 28.64
C LEU A 51 27.31 6.67 29.44
N GLN A 52 28.42 7.25 29.05
CA GLN A 52 28.89 8.50 29.66
C GLN A 52 27.88 9.63 29.34
N PRO A 53 27.73 10.64 30.20
CA PRO A 53 26.74 11.71 30.05
C PRO A 53 26.78 12.41 28.68
N VAL A 54 27.97 12.58 28.12
CA VAL A 54 28.16 13.20 26.79
C VAL A 54 27.46 12.40 25.69
N TYR A 55 27.62 11.07 25.68
CA TYR A 55 26.98 10.19 24.71
C TYR A 55 25.47 10.13 24.90
N ILE A 56 24.98 10.15 26.15
CA ILE A 56 23.53 10.24 26.44
C ILE A 56 22.96 11.54 25.85
N ILE A 57 23.61 12.68 26.06
CA ILE A 57 23.15 13.96 25.52
C ILE A 57 23.11 13.92 23.97
N ILE A 58 24.15 13.41 23.34
CA ILE A 58 24.22 13.28 21.87
C ILE A 58 23.08 12.37 21.38
N MET A 59 22.87 11.20 22.00
CA MET A 59 21.81 10.24 21.71
C MET A 59 20.42 10.88 21.78
N LEU A 60 20.14 11.64 22.85
CA LEU A 60 18.88 12.32 23.06
C LEU A 60 18.66 13.45 22.04
N LEU A 61 19.68 14.25 21.74
CA LEU A 61 19.62 15.33 20.75
C LEU A 61 19.37 14.79 19.32
N LEU A 62 20.03 13.72 18.93
CA LEU A 62 19.82 13.11 17.61
C LEU A 62 18.43 12.48 17.50
N GLY A 63 17.95 11.83 18.57
CA GLY A 63 16.68 11.13 18.55
C GLY A 63 15.46 12.04 18.67
N ILE A 64 15.56 13.21 19.31
CA ILE A 64 14.41 14.12 19.50
C ILE A 64 13.78 14.56 18.17
N VAL A 65 14.56 14.56 17.08
CA VAL A 65 14.10 14.90 15.71
C VAL A 65 13.07 13.90 15.18
N PHE A 66 13.03 12.68 15.72
CA PHE A 66 12.11 11.63 15.28
C PHE A 66 10.74 11.71 15.96
N VAL A 67 10.66 12.28 17.16
CA VAL A 67 9.43 12.35 17.97
C VAL A 67 8.25 12.99 17.23
N PRO A 68 8.40 14.16 16.57
CA PRO A 68 7.30 14.78 15.81
C PRO A 68 6.77 13.87 14.71
N GLY A 69 7.68 13.21 14.01
CA GLY A 69 7.33 12.32 12.91
C GLY A 69 6.52 11.10 13.36
N MET A 70 6.82 10.54 14.52
CA MET A 70 6.08 9.43 15.10
C MET A 70 4.68 9.87 15.55
N VAL A 71 4.58 11.00 16.25
CA VAL A 71 3.30 11.56 16.72
C VAL A 71 2.39 11.87 15.52
N LEU A 72 2.89 12.60 14.53
CA LEU A 72 2.11 12.96 13.33
C LEU A 72 1.66 11.72 12.54
N SER A 73 2.53 10.71 12.42
CA SER A 73 2.17 9.44 11.77
C SER A 73 1.00 8.76 12.46
N THR A 74 1.00 8.72 13.78
CA THR A 74 -0.08 8.11 14.58
C THR A 74 -1.42 8.82 14.35
N TYR A 75 -1.45 10.16 14.43
CA TYR A 75 -2.69 10.91 14.24
C TYR A 75 -3.18 10.90 12.79
N ARG A 76 -2.26 10.91 11.81
CA ARG A 76 -2.61 10.73 10.40
C ARG A 76 -3.27 9.38 10.14
N ASN A 77 -2.72 8.30 10.72
CA ASN A 77 -3.30 6.96 10.57
C ASN A 77 -4.69 6.88 11.20
N LYS A 78 -4.89 7.48 12.38
CA LYS A 78 -6.20 7.58 13.03
C LYS A 78 -7.20 8.35 12.17
N SER A 79 -6.79 9.49 11.59
CA SER A 79 -7.65 10.29 10.70
C SER A 79 -8.03 9.53 9.44
N ASN A 80 -7.09 8.82 8.82
CA ASN A 80 -7.38 7.99 7.64
C ASN A 80 -8.33 6.84 7.99
N GLN A 81 -8.18 6.23 9.15
CA GLN A 81 -9.08 5.19 9.65
C GLN A 81 -10.49 5.75 9.91
N SER A 82 -10.61 6.90 10.57
CA SER A 82 -11.91 7.56 10.78
C SER A 82 -12.60 7.87 9.46
N LYS A 83 -11.88 8.45 8.50
CA LYS A 83 -12.40 8.73 7.15
C LYS A 83 -12.88 7.47 6.43
N PHE A 84 -12.21 6.34 6.64
CA PHE A 84 -12.65 5.07 6.07
C PHE A 84 -14.01 4.65 6.64
N TRP A 85 -14.16 4.69 7.97
CA TRP A 85 -15.41 4.33 8.63
C TRP A 85 -16.56 5.25 8.23
N ASP A 86 -16.31 6.56 8.15
CA ASP A 86 -17.28 7.53 7.66
C ASP A 86 -17.72 7.20 6.22
N ALA A 87 -16.76 6.87 5.35
CA ALA A 87 -17.05 6.52 3.95
C ALA A 87 -17.84 5.22 3.83
N VAL A 88 -17.49 4.16 4.59
CA VAL A 88 -18.22 2.90 4.63
C VAL A 88 -19.66 3.13 5.13
N SER A 89 -19.80 3.84 6.24
CA SER A 89 -21.10 4.18 6.82
C SER A 89 -21.98 5.00 5.87
N TYR A 90 -21.37 5.97 5.16
CA TYR A 90 -22.08 6.75 4.14
C TYR A 90 -22.58 5.87 3.00
N MET A 91 -21.71 5.02 2.44
CA MET A 91 -22.06 4.16 1.31
C MET A 91 -23.18 3.17 1.68
N ASP A 92 -23.13 2.57 2.86
CA ASP A 92 -24.16 1.63 3.32
C ASP A 92 -25.50 2.33 3.57
N GLN A 93 -25.49 3.45 4.30
CA GLN A 93 -26.71 4.21 4.59
C GLN A 93 -27.35 4.78 3.34
N ILE A 94 -26.54 5.37 2.42
CA ILE A 94 -27.09 5.95 1.20
C ILE A 94 -27.73 4.90 0.29
N LEU A 95 -27.11 3.71 0.17
CA LEU A 95 -27.68 2.60 -0.59
C LEU A 95 -29.00 2.12 0.04
N THR A 96 -29.05 2.01 1.36
CA THR A 96 -30.24 1.57 2.09
C THR A 96 -31.42 2.52 1.87
N VAL A 97 -31.19 3.83 2.04
CA VAL A 97 -32.27 4.83 1.87
C VAL A 97 -32.61 5.05 0.38
N PHE A 98 -31.63 4.96 -0.50
CA PHE A 98 -31.84 5.10 -1.94
C PHE A 98 -32.69 3.95 -2.52
N ARG A 99 -32.60 2.73 -1.98
CA ARG A 99 -33.45 1.59 -2.36
C ARG A 99 -34.94 1.96 -2.30
N ASP A 100 -35.34 2.69 -1.26
CA ASP A 100 -36.74 3.02 -1.02
C ASP A 100 -37.16 4.31 -1.76
N LYS A 101 -36.29 5.33 -1.78
CA LYS A 101 -36.60 6.65 -2.38
C LYS A 101 -36.31 6.77 -3.87
N LYS A 102 -35.35 6.00 -4.37
CA LYS A 102 -34.86 6.03 -5.77
C LYS A 102 -34.42 7.43 -6.24
N ARG A 103 -34.13 8.34 -5.32
CA ARG A 103 -33.67 9.72 -5.57
C ARG A 103 -32.57 10.09 -4.60
N TYR A 104 -31.47 10.63 -5.14
CA TYR A 104 -30.28 10.92 -4.34
C TYR A 104 -30.48 12.05 -3.33
N GLN A 105 -31.00 13.20 -3.77
CA GLN A 105 -31.16 14.39 -2.91
C GLN A 105 -31.95 14.09 -1.63
N PRO A 106 -33.18 13.51 -1.67
CA PRO A 106 -33.90 13.19 -0.45
C PRO A 106 -33.26 12.08 0.37
N SER A 107 -32.48 11.19 -0.25
CA SER A 107 -31.70 10.18 0.47
C SER A 107 -30.53 10.82 1.23
N LEU A 108 -29.81 11.75 0.60
CA LEU A 108 -28.72 12.49 1.24
C LEU A 108 -29.22 13.33 2.43
N ALA A 109 -30.34 14.02 2.27
CA ALA A 109 -30.93 14.82 3.33
C ALA A 109 -31.29 13.99 4.58
N GLU A 110 -31.77 12.75 4.38
CA GLU A 110 -32.11 11.84 5.48
C GLU A 110 -30.87 11.34 6.24
N ILE A 111 -29.86 10.88 5.53
CA ILE A 111 -28.68 10.29 6.18
C ILE A 111 -27.74 11.34 6.80
N LYS A 112 -27.78 12.60 6.35
CA LYS A 112 -26.87 13.66 6.79
C LYS A 112 -26.82 13.82 8.32
N SER A 113 -27.96 13.70 8.99
CA SER A 113 -28.07 13.85 10.45
C SER A 113 -27.28 12.77 11.22
N SER A 114 -27.09 11.58 10.64
CA SER A 114 -26.33 10.50 11.25
C SER A 114 -24.83 10.80 11.34
N PHE A 115 -24.33 11.80 10.61
CA PHE A 115 -22.94 12.21 10.57
C PHE A 115 -22.65 13.49 11.37
N ALA A 116 -23.58 13.96 12.22
CA ALA A 116 -23.47 15.25 12.92
C ALA A 116 -22.15 15.41 13.73
N GLU A 117 -21.60 14.33 14.26
CA GLU A 117 -20.35 14.32 15.02
C GLU A 117 -19.11 14.00 14.17
N SER A 118 -19.29 13.71 12.87
CA SER A 118 -18.21 13.34 11.95
C SER A 118 -17.80 14.51 11.07
N PRO A 119 -16.50 14.62 10.68
CA PRO A 119 -16.04 15.55 9.65
C PRO A 119 -16.79 15.41 8.32
N MET A 120 -17.41 14.26 8.07
CA MET A 120 -18.21 14.00 6.87
C MET A 120 -19.45 14.87 6.78
N TYR A 121 -20.05 15.25 7.93
CA TYR A 121 -21.22 16.14 7.95
C TYR A 121 -21.02 17.41 7.13
N ALA A 122 -19.89 18.10 7.32
CA ALA A 122 -19.58 19.32 6.59
C ALA A 122 -19.44 19.11 5.07
N CYS A 123 -19.02 17.92 4.66
CA CYS A 123 -18.92 17.55 3.25
C CYS A 123 -20.30 17.29 2.66
N LEU A 124 -21.17 16.52 3.35
CA LEU A 124 -22.52 16.23 2.94
C LEU A 124 -23.40 17.48 2.91
N ASP A 125 -23.24 18.37 3.90
CA ASP A 125 -23.98 19.64 3.96
C ASP A 125 -23.61 20.58 2.79
N ARG A 126 -22.33 20.64 2.39
CA ARG A 126 -21.90 21.37 1.20
C ARG A 126 -22.50 20.79 -0.08
N ALA A 127 -22.48 19.48 -0.23
CA ALA A 127 -23.03 18.79 -1.38
C ALA A 127 -24.55 18.98 -1.49
N GLU A 128 -25.30 18.87 -0.38
CA GLU A 128 -26.74 19.11 -0.34
C GLU A 128 -27.08 20.58 -0.68
N LYS A 129 -26.41 21.56 -0.05
CA LYS A 129 -26.60 22.98 -0.34
C LYS A 129 -26.32 23.29 -1.81
N HIS A 130 -25.28 22.70 -2.39
CA HIS A 130 -24.99 22.87 -3.79
C HIS A 130 -26.13 22.40 -4.68
N MET A 131 -26.68 21.21 -4.44
CA MET A 131 -27.84 20.70 -5.19
C MET A 131 -29.10 21.57 -5.03
N LEU A 132 -29.30 22.22 -3.86
CA LEU A 132 -30.45 23.07 -3.61
C LEU A 132 -30.33 24.47 -4.25
N THR A 133 -29.12 24.97 -4.41
CA THR A 133 -28.87 26.35 -4.87
C THR A 133 -28.35 26.45 -6.31
N SER A 134 -27.79 25.35 -6.85
CA SER A 134 -27.26 25.31 -8.21
C SER A 134 -28.39 25.32 -9.25
N THR A 135 -28.18 26.11 -10.29
CA THR A 135 -29.02 26.10 -11.51
C THR A 135 -28.44 25.23 -12.62
N SER A 136 -27.34 24.55 -12.34
CA SER A 136 -26.68 23.63 -13.28
C SER A 136 -27.53 22.38 -13.50
N ALA A 137 -27.60 21.93 -14.75
CA ALA A 137 -28.22 20.61 -15.07
C ALA A 137 -27.43 19.44 -14.42
N ASP A 138 -26.14 19.65 -14.15
CA ASP A 138 -25.21 18.67 -13.61
C ASP A 138 -24.99 18.81 -12.09
N ALA A 139 -25.83 19.58 -11.37
CA ALA A 139 -25.70 19.87 -9.94
C ALA A 139 -25.53 18.60 -9.09
N GLN A 140 -26.19 17.51 -9.45
CA GLN A 140 -26.04 16.23 -8.75
C GLN A 140 -24.66 15.60 -8.99
N GLN A 141 -24.14 15.63 -10.21
CA GLN A 141 -22.83 15.14 -10.55
C GLN A 141 -21.73 15.93 -9.85
N GLU A 142 -21.90 17.26 -9.78
CA GLU A 142 -21.00 18.14 -9.04
C GLU A 142 -21.03 17.85 -7.55
N ALA A 143 -22.20 17.55 -6.96
CA ALA A 143 -22.33 17.13 -5.57
C ALA A 143 -21.60 15.81 -5.29
N TYR A 144 -21.70 14.82 -6.19
CA TYR A 144 -20.93 13.59 -6.09
C TYR A 144 -19.42 13.88 -6.09
N GLN A 145 -18.94 14.71 -7.01
CA GLN A 145 -17.53 15.08 -7.11
C GLN A 145 -17.01 15.77 -5.84
N MET A 146 -17.85 16.61 -5.17
CA MET A 146 -17.48 17.21 -3.88
C MET A 146 -17.23 16.17 -2.80
N ILE A 147 -18.08 15.14 -2.70
CA ILE A 147 -17.92 14.07 -1.73
C ILE A 147 -16.70 13.20 -2.10
N GLU A 148 -16.55 12.87 -3.37
CA GLU A 148 -15.44 12.08 -3.90
C GLU A 148 -14.08 12.76 -3.76
N ALA A 149 -14.02 14.10 -3.78
CA ALA A 149 -12.79 14.83 -3.55
C ALA A 149 -12.22 14.62 -2.13
N ASP A 150 -13.08 14.57 -1.12
CA ASP A 150 -12.69 14.42 0.28
C ASP A 150 -12.59 12.95 0.72
N TYR A 151 -13.54 12.10 0.28
CA TYR A 151 -13.74 10.70 0.71
C TYR A 151 -13.68 9.67 -0.42
N GLY A 152 -13.41 10.09 -1.67
CA GLY A 152 -13.52 9.24 -2.84
C GLY A 152 -12.60 8.02 -2.81
N CYS A 153 -13.22 6.88 -3.08
CA CYS A 153 -12.61 5.62 -3.48
C CYS A 153 -13.35 5.08 -4.70
N LEU A 154 -12.80 4.05 -5.33
CA LEU A 154 -13.43 3.47 -6.53
C LEU A 154 -14.87 3.00 -6.27
N ARG A 155 -15.11 2.38 -5.09
CA ARG A 155 -16.44 1.90 -4.70
C ARG A 155 -17.47 3.03 -4.58
N MET A 156 -17.09 4.13 -3.95
CA MET A 156 -17.95 5.31 -3.83
C MET A 156 -18.32 5.86 -5.21
N LYS A 157 -17.37 5.94 -6.13
CA LYS A 157 -17.62 6.37 -7.51
C LYS A 157 -18.60 5.43 -8.24
N ASN A 158 -18.45 4.11 -8.05
CA ASN A 158 -19.35 3.14 -8.64
C ASN A 158 -20.77 3.26 -8.09
N ILE A 159 -20.91 3.47 -6.78
CA ILE A 159 -22.21 3.69 -6.12
C ILE A 159 -22.88 4.97 -6.64
N HIS A 160 -22.15 6.08 -6.68
CA HIS A 160 -22.68 7.35 -7.19
C HIS A 160 -23.13 7.24 -8.65
N ARG A 161 -22.33 6.59 -9.49
CA ARG A 161 -22.66 6.33 -10.90
C ARG A 161 -23.89 5.44 -11.03
N TYR A 162 -23.95 4.36 -10.25
CA TYR A 162 -25.12 3.49 -10.24
C TYR A 162 -26.39 4.26 -9.86
N MET A 163 -26.35 5.06 -8.80
CA MET A 163 -27.49 5.89 -8.39
C MET A 163 -27.91 6.89 -9.47
N ALA A 164 -26.93 7.53 -10.16
CA ALA A 164 -27.22 8.44 -11.27
C ALA A 164 -27.92 7.70 -12.43
N ASN A 165 -27.44 6.53 -12.82
CA ASN A 165 -28.04 5.70 -13.87
C ASN A 165 -29.48 5.30 -13.51
N VAL A 166 -29.72 4.81 -12.29
CA VAL A 166 -31.06 4.44 -11.83
C VAL A 166 -32.04 5.61 -11.88
N GLN A 167 -31.61 6.81 -11.52
CA GLN A 167 -32.45 8.01 -11.57
C GLN A 167 -32.83 8.38 -13.01
N THR A 168 -31.96 8.12 -13.97
CA THR A 168 -32.15 8.46 -15.38
C THR A 168 -32.95 7.39 -16.13
N LEU A 169 -32.61 6.11 -15.92
CA LEU A 169 -33.16 4.98 -16.69
C LEU A 169 -34.31 4.26 -15.94
N GLY A 170 -34.38 4.41 -14.62
CA GLY A 170 -35.33 3.64 -13.79
C GLY A 170 -34.84 2.22 -13.56
N GLY A 171 -35.76 1.33 -13.19
CA GLY A 171 -35.51 -0.10 -13.02
C GLY A 171 -35.70 -0.63 -11.60
N ASP A 172 -35.55 -1.96 -11.44
CA ASP A 172 -35.50 -2.59 -10.12
C ASP A 172 -34.08 -2.46 -9.55
N VAL A 173 -34.02 -1.91 -8.36
CA VAL A 173 -32.73 -1.59 -7.70
C VAL A 173 -32.33 -2.62 -6.64
N THR A 174 -33.21 -3.59 -6.35
CA THR A 174 -33.08 -4.46 -5.18
C THR A 174 -31.83 -5.34 -5.25
N ASP A 175 -31.65 -6.03 -6.37
CA ASP A 175 -30.53 -6.96 -6.54
C ASP A 175 -29.20 -6.23 -6.69
N ALA A 176 -29.18 -5.14 -7.45
CA ALA A 176 -27.97 -4.35 -7.65
C ALA A 176 -27.50 -3.67 -6.35
N ILE A 177 -28.42 -3.16 -5.53
CA ILE A 177 -28.06 -2.61 -4.20
C ILE A 177 -27.53 -3.70 -3.30
N LYS A 178 -28.11 -4.89 -3.31
CA LYS A 178 -27.59 -6.04 -2.55
C LYS A 178 -26.15 -6.38 -2.96
N ILE A 179 -25.88 -6.43 -4.26
CA ILE A 179 -24.54 -6.65 -4.79
C ILE A 179 -23.54 -5.60 -4.25
N LEU A 180 -23.93 -4.32 -4.31
CA LEU A 180 -23.06 -3.23 -3.82
C LEU A 180 -22.85 -3.27 -2.32
N GLN A 181 -23.87 -3.64 -1.53
CA GLN A 181 -23.75 -3.81 -0.09
C GLN A 181 -22.89 -5.01 0.28
N ASP A 182 -23.02 -6.14 -0.43
CA ASP A 182 -22.17 -7.32 -0.23
C ASP A 182 -20.71 -7.02 -0.57
N ASP A 183 -20.43 -6.31 -1.69
CA ASP A 183 -19.05 -5.86 -2.01
C ASP A 183 -18.49 -4.91 -0.94
N LEU A 184 -19.29 -3.97 -0.46
CA LEU A 184 -18.91 -3.02 0.58
C LEU A 184 -18.56 -3.75 1.89
N ARG A 185 -19.40 -4.69 2.32
CA ARG A 185 -19.18 -5.50 3.52
C ARG A 185 -17.92 -6.36 3.42
N ASN A 186 -17.72 -6.99 2.28
CA ASN A 186 -16.52 -7.79 2.03
C ASN A 186 -15.27 -6.92 2.03
N TRP A 187 -15.33 -5.72 1.45
CA TRP A 187 -14.21 -4.77 1.49
C TRP A 187 -13.89 -4.30 2.90
N GLU A 188 -14.90 -4.00 3.71
CA GLU A 188 -14.74 -3.65 5.12
C GLU A 188 -14.00 -4.74 5.90
N LEU A 189 -14.46 -5.99 5.79
CA LEU A 189 -13.85 -7.14 6.45
C LEU A 189 -12.37 -7.33 6.02
N ARG A 190 -12.09 -7.22 4.72
CA ARG A 190 -10.73 -7.35 4.19
C ARG A 190 -9.79 -6.24 4.69
N GLN A 191 -10.28 -5.00 4.81
CA GLN A 191 -9.48 -3.91 5.36
C GLN A 191 -9.19 -4.08 6.85
N GLN A 192 -10.15 -4.60 7.61
CA GLN A 192 -9.95 -4.95 9.02
C GLN A 192 -8.91 -6.07 9.17
N GLU A 193 -9.02 -7.14 8.41
CA GLU A 193 -8.05 -8.25 8.42
C GLU A 193 -6.64 -7.77 8.04
N ALA A 194 -6.52 -6.97 6.99
CA ALA A 194 -5.24 -6.38 6.57
C ALA A 194 -4.62 -5.52 7.68
N GLN A 195 -5.44 -4.74 8.38
CA GLN A 195 -4.99 -3.94 9.51
C GLN A 195 -4.49 -4.81 10.66
N MET A 196 -5.24 -5.85 11.04
CA MET A 196 -4.84 -6.75 12.11
C MET A 196 -3.51 -7.46 11.78
N GLN A 197 -3.35 -7.95 10.57
CA GLN A 197 -2.11 -8.60 10.13
C GLN A 197 -0.90 -7.65 10.17
N ARG A 198 -1.07 -6.39 9.71
CA ARG A 198 0.01 -5.38 9.74
C ARG A 198 0.37 -4.94 11.15
N VAL A 199 -0.61 -4.80 12.03
CA VAL A 199 -0.37 -4.50 13.45
C VAL A 199 0.37 -5.66 14.11
N SER A 200 -0.04 -6.89 13.85
CA SER A 200 0.65 -8.10 14.34
C SER A 200 2.10 -8.15 13.86
N ALA A 201 2.35 -8.00 12.57
CA ALA A 201 3.71 -7.99 12.00
C ALA A 201 4.57 -6.86 12.59
N ARG A 202 4.02 -5.67 12.76
CA ARG A 202 4.70 -4.55 13.44
C ARG A 202 5.08 -4.90 14.87
N ASN A 203 4.16 -5.49 15.63
CA ASN A 203 4.40 -5.87 17.03
C ASN A 203 5.47 -6.95 17.13
N VAL A 204 5.55 -7.88 16.18
CA VAL A 204 6.64 -8.86 16.09
C VAL A 204 7.98 -8.16 15.89
N VAL A 205 8.09 -7.17 14.98
CA VAL A 205 9.33 -6.41 14.77
C VAL A 205 9.75 -5.68 16.05
N TYR A 206 8.79 -5.08 16.78
CA TYR A 206 9.09 -4.43 18.06
C TYR A 206 9.50 -5.42 19.13
N GLY A 207 8.89 -6.61 19.15
CA GLY A 207 9.31 -7.70 20.05
C GLY A 207 10.73 -8.16 19.78
N ILE A 208 11.11 -8.31 18.49
CA ILE A 208 12.48 -8.65 18.09
C ILE A 208 13.45 -7.53 18.52
N LEU A 209 13.12 -6.26 18.29
CA LEU A 209 13.95 -5.14 18.68
C LEU A 209 14.17 -5.12 20.20
N GLY A 210 13.10 -5.20 20.99
CA GLY A 210 13.18 -5.21 22.46
C GLY A 210 13.93 -6.43 22.98
N GLY A 211 13.69 -7.62 22.41
CA GLY A 211 14.37 -8.85 22.78
C GLY A 211 15.87 -8.82 22.49
N CYS A 212 16.28 -8.32 21.32
CA CYS A 212 17.69 -8.19 20.96
C CYS A 212 18.42 -7.17 21.85
N VAL A 213 17.83 -5.99 22.08
CA VAL A 213 18.40 -4.96 22.99
C VAL A 213 18.49 -5.49 24.42
N PHE A 214 17.49 -6.23 24.89
CA PHE A 214 17.52 -6.87 26.21
C PHE A 214 18.62 -7.92 26.31
N LEU A 215 18.76 -8.78 25.31
CA LEU A 215 19.82 -9.81 25.27
C LEU A 215 21.20 -9.18 25.30
N GLU A 216 21.42 -8.14 24.50
CA GLU A 216 22.67 -7.39 24.48
C GLU A 216 22.99 -6.78 25.86
N LEU A 217 21.99 -6.17 26.49
CA LEU A 217 22.17 -5.62 27.83
C LEU A 217 22.59 -6.69 28.84
N VAL A 218 21.94 -7.87 28.82
CA VAL A 218 22.28 -9.00 29.68
C VAL A 218 23.74 -9.46 29.45
N ILE A 219 24.17 -9.54 28.20
CA ILE A 219 25.54 -9.94 27.82
C ILE A 219 26.55 -8.91 28.37
N LEU A 220 26.34 -7.62 28.14
CA LEU A 220 27.21 -6.56 28.63
C LEU A 220 27.34 -6.54 30.16
N TRP A 221 26.21 -6.71 30.87
CA TRP A 221 26.23 -6.81 32.31
C TRP A 221 26.92 -8.09 32.82
N ALA A 222 26.79 -9.21 32.10
CA ALA A 222 27.52 -10.42 32.44
C ALA A 222 29.03 -10.21 32.33
N PHE A 223 29.54 -9.62 31.24
CA PHE A 223 30.97 -9.29 31.11
C PHE A 223 31.47 -8.34 32.21
N TYR A 224 30.66 -7.36 32.58
CA TYR A 224 31.01 -6.44 33.68
C TYR A 224 31.19 -7.22 34.99
N PHE A 225 30.31 -8.18 35.35
CA PHE A 225 30.46 -9.00 36.54
C PHE A 225 31.71 -9.90 36.50
N TYR A 226 32.18 -10.29 35.32
CA TYR A 226 33.47 -11.00 35.14
C TYR A 226 34.68 -10.06 35.11
N GLY A 227 34.48 -8.78 35.44
CA GLY A 227 35.56 -7.78 35.56
C GLY A 227 36.03 -7.22 34.20
N MET A 228 35.27 -7.45 33.10
CA MET A 228 35.53 -6.85 31.80
C MET A 228 34.55 -5.69 31.60
N ASP A 229 35.06 -4.45 31.67
CA ASP A 229 34.22 -3.26 31.52
C ASP A 229 34.23 -2.77 30.04
N LEU A 230 33.42 -3.42 29.21
CA LEU A 230 33.25 -3.05 27.81
C LEU A 230 32.43 -1.77 27.65
N MET A 231 31.56 -1.47 28.61
CA MET A 231 30.61 -0.36 28.52
C MET A 231 31.28 1.02 28.55
N HIS A 232 32.49 1.13 29.16
CA HIS A 232 33.23 2.39 29.22
C HIS A 232 34.16 2.62 28.03
N GLU A 233 34.30 1.64 27.13
CA GLU A 233 35.11 1.81 25.94
C GLU A 233 34.45 2.77 24.95
N SER A 234 35.22 3.78 24.50
CA SER A 234 34.70 4.83 23.62
C SER A 234 34.06 4.28 22.34
N LEU A 235 34.63 3.22 21.77
CA LEU A 235 34.13 2.58 20.55
C LEU A 235 32.75 1.95 20.78
N VAL A 236 32.54 1.24 21.89
CA VAL A 236 31.26 0.63 22.27
C VAL A 236 30.20 1.71 22.51
N GLN A 237 30.59 2.82 23.16
CA GLN A 237 29.67 3.93 23.40
C GLN A 237 29.23 4.63 22.13
N ILE A 238 30.14 4.86 21.18
CA ILE A 238 29.79 5.42 19.86
C ILE A 238 28.84 4.46 19.11
N CYS A 239 29.14 3.17 19.11
CA CYS A 239 28.28 2.15 18.52
C CYS A 239 26.88 2.12 19.18
N GLY A 240 26.78 2.32 20.49
CA GLY A 240 25.50 2.43 21.20
C GLY A 240 24.66 3.63 20.76
N VAL A 241 25.27 4.79 20.51
CA VAL A 241 24.56 5.96 19.94
C VAL A 241 24.07 5.66 18.52
N ILE A 242 24.92 5.04 17.69
CA ILE A 242 24.56 4.66 16.32
C ILE A 242 23.40 3.67 16.31
N GLU A 243 23.47 2.65 17.15
CA GLU A 243 22.39 1.65 17.30
C GLU A 243 21.06 2.29 17.72
N TRP A 244 21.09 3.21 18.68
CA TRP A 244 19.89 3.95 19.10
C TRP A 244 19.24 4.70 17.95
N VAL A 245 20.03 5.47 17.19
CA VAL A 245 19.53 6.22 16.04
C VAL A 245 19.02 5.27 14.95
N ALA A 246 19.74 4.18 14.67
CA ALA A 246 19.32 3.16 13.72
C ALA A 246 18.00 2.48 14.14
N SER A 247 17.86 2.18 15.44
CA SER A 247 16.63 1.62 16.01
C SER A 247 15.44 2.56 15.83
N LEU A 248 15.60 3.87 16.09
CA LEU A 248 14.55 4.87 15.86
C LEU A 248 14.18 4.98 14.37
N LEU A 249 15.16 4.90 13.47
CA LEU A 249 14.93 4.86 12.01
C LEU A 249 14.16 3.61 11.61
N LEU A 250 14.51 2.44 12.16
CA LEU A 250 13.82 1.18 11.90
C LEU A 250 12.39 1.20 12.44
N VAL A 251 12.16 1.70 13.66
CA VAL A 251 10.81 1.89 14.22
C VAL A 251 9.97 2.77 13.30
N ARG A 252 10.50 3.93 12.89
CA ARG A 252 9.79 4.85 11.97
C ARG A 252 9.52 4.21 10.60
N ALA A 253 10.46 3.44 10.07
CA ALA A 253 10.28 2.73 8.80
C ALA A 253 9.22 1.63 8.92
N THR A 254 9.21 0.89 10.03
CA THR A 254 8.22 -0.13 10.36
C THR A 254 6.83 0.49 10.48
N ASP A 255 6.65 1.58 11.22
CA ASP A 255 5.37 2.29 11.33
C ASP A 255 4.84 2.77 9.99
N ARG A 256 5.73 3.30 9.12
CA ARG A 256 5.35 3.75 7.78
C ARG A 256 4.87 2.59 6.90
N LYS A 257 5.54 1.43 6.99
CA LYS A 257 5.19 0.24 6.22
C LYS A 257 3.95 -0.48 6.77
N ALA A 258 3.75 -0.41 8.09
CA ALA A 258 2.56 -0.95 8.74
C ALA A 258 1.31 -0.08 8.52
N SER A 259 1.44 1.16 8.02
CA SER A 259 0.27 1.99 7.73
C SER A 259 -0.54 1.44 6.55
N VAL A 260 -1.85 1.28 6.73
CA VAL A 260 -2.79 0.83 5.69
C VAL A 260 -3.25 2.02 4.85
N ASP A 261 -3.37 1.83 3.55
CA ASP A 261 -4.13 2.74 2.70
C ASP A 261 -5.62 2.34 2.75
N TRP A 262 -6.33 2.83 3.77
CA TRP A 262 -7.70 2.49 4.06
C TRP A 262 -8.66 2.73 2.90
N MET A 263 -8.43 3.77 2.11
CA MET A 263 -9.29 4.16 1.00
C MET A 263 -8.89 3.55 -0.34
N ASP A 264 -7.82 2.76 -0.35
CA ASP A 264 -7.25 2.13 -1.56
C ASP A 264 -7.01 3.13 -2.72
N ARG A 265 -6.58 4.36 -2.35
CA ARG A 265 -6.39 5.48 -3.29
C ARG A 265 -5.11 5.39 -4.11
N LYS A 266 -4.13 4.62 -3.62
CA LYS A 266 -2.82 4.54 -4.28
C LYS A 266 -2.77 3.31 -5.16
N ASN A 267 -2.73 3.53 -6.45
CA ASN A 267 -2.15 2.53 -7.34
C ASN A 267 -0.68 2.32 -6.95
N THR A 268 -0.24 1.09 -6.92
CA THR A 268 1.15 0.74 -6.62
C THR A 268 2.12 1.29 -7.67
N LEU A 269 1.63 1.42 -8.90
CA LEU A 269 2.36 1.97 -10.05
C LEU A 269 1.58 3.14 -10.67
N SER A 270 2.27 4.08 -11.31
CA SER A 270 1.62 5.12 -12.13
C SER A 270 1.07 4.48 -13.41
N ASP A 271 -0.01 5.06 -13.95
CA ASP A 271 -0.65 4.58 -15.19
C ASP A 271 0.34 4.50 -16.36
N GLU A 272 1.25 5.47 -16.48
CA GLU A 272 2.32 5.45 -17.50
C GLU A 272 3.25 4.24 -17.33
N LYS A 273 3.60 3.88 -16.10
CA LYS A 273 4.47 2.73 -15.83
C LYS A 273 3.74 1.41 -16.07
N ILE A 274 2.44 1.36 -15.78
CA ILE A 274 1.59 0.19 -16.05
C ILE A 274 1.54 -0.07 -17.55
N LEU A 275 1.29 0.96 -18.35
CA LEU A 275 1.27 0.85 -19.82
C LEU A 275 2.64 0.50 -20.39
N ALA A 276 3.72 1.12 -19.89
CA ALA A 276 5.07 0.79 -20.32
C ALA A 276 5.44 -0.68 -20.03
N ASN A 277 5.06 -1.21 -18.87
CA ASN A 277 5.25 -2.63 -18.55
C ASN A 277 4.44 -3.53 -19.48
N TYR A 278 3.19 -3.16 -19.76
CA TYR A 278 2.34 -3.90 -20.71
C TYR A 278 2.93 -3.92 -22.13
N GLU A 279 3.33 -2.76 -22.66
CA GLU A 279 3.97 -2.64 -23.98
C GLU A 279 5.26 -3.46 -24.05
N GLN A 280 6.08 -3.43 -23.00
CA GLN A 280 7.30 -4.25 -22.93
C GLN A 280 7.00 -5.74 -22.95
N VAL A 281 5.86 -6.18 -22.41
CA VAL A 281 5.46 -7.60 -22.41
C VAL A 281 4.91 -8.04 -23.76
N VAL A 282 4.00 -7.25 -24.33
CA VAL A 282 3.32 -7.59 -25.61
C VAL A 282 4.25 -7.45 -26.80
N HIS A 283 5.07 -6.38 -26.84
CA HIS A 283 6.01 -6.11 -27.93
C HIS A 283 7.45 -6.55 -27.62
N PHE A 284 7.60 -7.62 -26.82
CA PHE A 284 8.91 -8.10 -26.40
C PHE A 284 9.74 -8.63 -27.57
N ASP A 285 10.78 -7.90 -27.94
CA ASP A 285 11.80 -8.34 -28.92
C ASP A 285 13.06 -8.83 -28.21
N LYS A 286 13.16 -10.15 -28.08
CA LYS A 286 14.29 -10.83 -27.42
C LYS A 286 15.65 -10.42 -28.02
N LYS A 287 15.75 -10.21 -29.35
CA LYS A 287 17.01 -9.85 -30.01
C LYS A 287 17.44 -8.44 -29.64
N LYS A 288 16.50 -7.50 -29.62
CA LYS A 288 16.73 -6.10 -29.27
C LYS A 288 17.16 -5.96 -27.81
N GLU A 289 16.47 -6.61 -26.88
CA GLU A 289 16.76 -6.56 -25.45
C GLU A 289 18.09 -7.26 -25.10
N MET A 290 18.38 -8.40 -25.73
CA MET A 290 19.65 -9.08 -25.57
C MET A 290 20.82 -8.22 -26.12
N ALA A 291 20.65 -7.56 -27.24
CA ALA A 291 21.66 -6.64 -27.79
C ALA A 291 21.89 -5.41 -26.90
N ALA A 292 20.82 -4.92 -26.25
CA ALA A 292 20.93 -3.83 -25.26
C ALA A 292 21.72 -4.29 -24.02
N SER A 293 21.41 -5.45 -23.45
CA SER A 293 22.16 -6.01 -22.32
C SER A 293 23.62 -6.28 -22.64
N LEU A 294 23.90 -6.77 -23.86
CA LEU A 294 25.28 -7.00 -24.32
C LEU A 294 26.08 -5.69 -24.39
N ARG A 295 25.48 -4.61 -24.87
CA ARG A 295 26.12 -3.27 -24.89
C ARG A 295 26.46 -2.78 -23.48
N TRP A 296 25.54 -2.94 -22.52
CA TRP A 296 25.80 -2.54 -21.14
C TRP A 296 26.79 -3.47 -20.42
N ALA A 297 26.89 -4.74 -20.80
CA ALA A 297 27.84 -5.70 -20.25
C ALA A 297 29.30 -5.39 -20.62
N ILE A 298 29.54 -4.59 -21.67
CA ILE A 298 30.92 -4.17 -22.05
C ILE A 298 31.61 -3.42 -20.90
N ILE A 299 30.85 -2.58 -20.15
CA ILE A 299 31.45 -1.78 -19.07
C ILE A 299 32.06 -2.66 -17.97
N PRO A 300 31.28 -3.55 -17.29
CA PRO A 300 31.84 -4.43 -16.26
C PRO A 300 32.85 -5.44 -16.85
N ALA A 301 32.70 -5.86 -18.10
CA ALA A 301 33.68 -6.74 -18.76
C ALA A 301 35.04 -6.06 -18.94
N VAL A 302 35.10 -4.78 -19.31
CA VAL A 302 36.33 -4.01 -19.39
C VAL A 302 37.01 -3.89 -18.01
N PHE A 303 36.20 -3.58 -16.96
CA PHE A 303 36.71 -3.55 -15.59
C PHE A 303 37.23 -4.92 -15.11
N LEU A 304 36.58 -6.01 -15.51
CA LEU A 304 37.04 -7.36 -15.23
C LEU A 304 38.42 -7.63 -15.89
N ILE A 305 38.57 -7.28 -17.17
CA ILE A 305 39.82 -7.45 -17.89
C ILE A 305 40.96 -6.62 -17.24
N ILE A 306 40.67 -5.38 -16.86
CA ILE A 306 41.64 -4.52 -16.16
C ILE A 306 42.03 -5.12 -14.79
N SER A 307 41.04 -5.67 -14.04
CA SER A 307 41.28 -6.29 -12.74
C SER A 307 42.20 -7.53 -12.86
N ILE A 308 41.96 -8.35 -13.88
CA ILE A 308 42.83 -9.51 -14.19
C ILE A 308 44.25 -9.04 -14.60
N ALA A 309 44.37 -8.06 -15.49
CA ALA A 309 45.64 -7.54 -15.97
C ALA A 309 46.50 -6.89 -14.86
N ARG A 310 45.81 -6.33 -13.83
CA ARG A 310 46.49 -5.73 -12.67
C ARG A 310 46.71 -6.72 -11.51
N HIS A 311 46.46 -8.00 -11.68
CA HIS A 311 46.54 -9.03 -10.63
C HIS A 311 45.77 -8.65 -9.35
N ALA A 312 44.58 -8.09 -9.51
CA ALA A 312 43.71 -7.72 -8.39
C ALA A 312 43.35 -8.98 -7.54
N SER A 313 42.92 -8.76 -6.31
CA SER A 313 42.54 -9.87 -5.41
C SER A 313 41.45 -10.75 -6.04
N VAL A 314 41.50 -12.04 -5.77
CA VAL A 314 40.52 -13.04 -6.27
C VAL A 314 39.09 -12.59 -5.97
N ALA A 315 38.85 -11.98 -4.82
CA ALA A 315 37.55 -11.46 -4.44
C ALA A 315 37.02 -10.40 -5.44
N ILE A 316 37.86 -9.45 -5.88
CA ILE A 316 37.47 -8.44 -6.86
C ILE A 316 37.15 -9.09 -8.22
N ILE A 317 37.95 -10.06 -8.66
CA ILE A 317 37.76 -10.75 -9.93
C ILE A 317 36.42 -11.53 -9.89
N VAL A 318 36.09 -12.21 -8.79
CA VAL A 318 34.84 -12.93 -8.61
C VAL A 318 33.63 -11.98 -8.64
N VAL A 319 33.68 -10.86 -7.92
CA VAL A 319 32.64 -9.86 -7.91
C VAL A 319 32.40 -9.24 -9.30
N MET A 320 33.47 -8.89 -10.02
CA MET A 320 33.35 -8.31 -11.36
C MET A 320 32.84 -9.34 -12.38
N SER A 321 33.22 -10.62 -12.25
CA SER A 321 32.68 -11.70 -13.08
C SER A 321 31.20 -11.90 -12.84
N ALA A 322 30.78 -11.95 -11.57
CA ALA A 322 29.36 -12.05 -11.21
C ALA A 322 28.54 -10.87 -11.73
N LEU A 323 29.08 -9.64 -11.61
CA LEU A 323 28.44 -8.43 -12.13
C LEU A 323 28.28 -8.49 -13.67
N THR A 324 29.30 -8.92 -14.39
CA THR A 324 29.27 -9.08 -15.85
C THR A 324 28.17 -10.07 -16.26
N VAL A 325 28.13 -11.25 -15.62
CA VAL A 325 27.11 -12.26 -15.86
C VAL A 325 25.72 -11.73 -15.53
N PHE A 326 25.55 -11.02 -14.41
CA PHE A 326 24.29 -10.40 -14.03
C PHE A 326 23.77 -9.42 -15.10
N VAL A 327 24.63 -8.53 -15.60
CA VAL A 327 24.26 -7.56 -16.65
C VAL A 327 23.92 -8.27 -17.97
N LEU A 328 24.65 -9.32 -18.35
CA LEU A 328 24.34 -10.11 -19.54
C LEU A 328 22.94 -10.73 -19.51
N PHE A 329 22.47 -11.16 -18.34
CA PHE A 329 21.16 -11.75 -18.17
C PHE A 329 20.07 -10.78 -17.70
N SER A 330 20.38 -9.48 -17.55
CA SER A 330 19.43 -8.47 -17.04
C SER A 330 18.17 -8.34 -17.88
N TRP A 331 18.21 -8.58 -19.19
CA TRP A 331 17.04 -8.56 -20.07
C TRP A 331 15.98 -9.59 -19.66
N LYS A 332 16.40 -10.79 -19.20
CA LYS A 332 15.46 -11.81 -18.70
C LYS A 332 14.81 -11.35 -17.40
N ALA A 333 15.59 -10.77 -16.49
CA ALA A 333 15.07 -10.26 -15.22
C ALA A 333 14.10 -9.08 -15.45
N GLY A 334 14.43 -8.15 -16.37
CA GLY A 334 13.58 -7.04 -16.74
C GLY A 334 12.23 -7.51 -17.30
N TYR A 335 12.25 -8.40 -18.30
CA TYR A 335 11.03 -8.97 -18.85
C TYR A 335 10.18 -9.71 -17.80
N LEU A 336 10.82 -10.55 -16.98
CA LEU A 336 10.11 -11.32 -15.96
C LEU A 336 9.42 -10.42 -14.93
N LEU A 337 10.10 -9.35 -14.51
CA LEU A 337 9.52 -8.36 -13.58
C LEU A 337 8.36 -7.62 -14.22
N SER A 338 8.50 -7.10 -15.44
CA SER A 338 7.40 -6.41 -16.15
C SER A 338 6.22 -7.35 -16.41
N TYR A 339 6.49 -8.61 -16.77
CA TYR A 339 5.44 -9.63 -16.94
C TYR A 339 4.70 -9.91 -15.63
N GLN A 340 5.42 -10.14 -14.54
CA GLN A 340 4.81 -10.39 -13.23
C GLN A 340 3.99 -9.19 -12.75
N ASP A 341 4.50 -7.96 -12.92
CA ASP A 341 3.80 -6.74 -12.56
C ASP A 341 2.52 -6.57 -13.41
N THR A 342 2.60 -6.80 -14.72
CA THR A 342 1.44 -6.71 -15.63
C THR A 342 0.37 -7.74 -15.28
N VAL A 343 0.74 -9.02 -15.12
CA VAL A 343 -0.21 -10.09 -14.73
C VAL A 343 -0.87 -9.78 -13.39
N LYS A 344 -0.11 -9.25 -12.45
CA LYS A 344 -0.60 -8.88 -11.13
C LYS A 344 -1.61 -7.73 -11.19
N GLU A 345 -1.31 -6.67 -11.95
CA GLU A 345 -2.24 -5.55 -12.13
C GLU A 345 -3.50 -5.98 -12.90
N MET A 346 -3.38 -6.83 -13.92
CA MET A 346 -4.53 -7.39 -14.62
C MET A 346 -5.41 -8.26 -13.73
N ARG A 347 -4.79 -9.10 -12.87
CA ARG A 347 -5.52 -9.93 -11.90
C ARG A 347 -6.33 -9.11 -10.90
N ARG A 348 -5.87 -7.90 -10.57
CA ARG A 348 -6.60 -6.93 -9.73
C ARG A 348 -7.67 -6.17 -10.49
N ALA A 349 -7.35 -5.80 -11.72
CA ALA A 349 -8.20 -4.99 -12.58
C ALA A 349 -9.43 -5.74 -13.10
N PHE A 350 -9.25 -7.00 -13.47
CA PHE A 350 -10.31 -7.81 -14.08
C PHE A 350 -11.56 -7.94 -13.19
N PRO A 351 -11.47 -8.33 -11.90
CA PRO A 351 -12.66 -8.41 -11.04
C PRO A 351 -13.38 -7.07 -10.86
N THR A 352 -12.63 -5.97 -10.82
CA THR A 352 -13.20 -4.62 -10.71
C THR A 352 -13.99 -4.24 -11.96
N TRP A 353 -13.46 -4.56 -13.14
CA TRP A 353 -14.13 -4.33 -14.41
C TRP A 353 -15.38 -5.21 -14.55
N ILE A 354 -15.30 -6.50 -14.20
CA ILE A 354 -16.45 -7.42 -14.24
C ILE A 354 -17.59 -6.93 -13.34
N LEU A 355 -17.28 -6.40 -12.17
CA LEU A 355 -18.32 -5.82 -11.28
C LEU A 355 -19.03 -4.64 -11.96
N ASP A 356 -18.28 -3.74 -12.62
CA ASP A 356 -18.87 -2.61 -13.36
C ASP A 356 -19.77 -3.11 -14.52
N VAL A 357 -19.31 -4.10 -15.28
CA VAL A 357 -20.10 -4.74 -16.35
C VAL A 357 -21.38 -5.37 -15.78
N ALA A 358 -21.29 -6.15 -14.71
CA ALA A 358 -22.43 -6.82 -14.10
C ALA A 358 -23.47 -5.81 -13.56
N LEU A 359 -23.03 -4.70 -12.98
CA LEU A 359 -23.92 -3.63 -12.52
C LEU A 359 -24.63 -2.94 -13.69
N ARG A 360 -23.94 -2.71 -14.80
CA ARG A 360 -24.53 -2.13 -16.02
C ARG A 360 -25.54 -3.07 -16.68
N MET A 361 -25.25 -4.37 -16.70
CA MET A 361 -26.17 -5.39 -17.22
C MET A 361 -27.50 -5.49 -16.47
N GLN A 362 -27.63 -4.87 -15.29
CA GLN A 362 -28.92 -4.76 -14.60
C GLN A 362 -29.88 -3.76 -15.26
N THR A 363 -29.34 -2.79 -16.00
CA THR A 363 -30.12 -1.70 -16.62
C THR A 363 -30.01 -1.67 -18.15
N ASP A 364 -28.93 -2.23 -18.69
CA ASP A 364 -28.57 -2.14 -20.09
C ASP A 364 -28.40 -3.52 -20.73
N SER A 365 -28.51 -3.60 -22.06
CA SER A 365 -28.16 -4.81 -22.79
C SER A 365 -26.65 -5.12 -22.63
N VAL A 366 -26.29 -6.41 -22.77
CA VAL A 366 -24.89 -6.87 -22.62
C VAL A 366 -23.91 -6.05 -23.45
N GLN A 367 -24.24 -5.73 -24.70
CA GLN A 367 -23.38 -4.94 -25.57
C GLN A 367 -23.19 -3.51 -25.05
N VAL A 368 -24.29 -2.84 -24.68
CA VAL A 368 -24.24 -1.48 -24.12
C VAL A 368 -23.44 -1.47 -22.81
N ALA A 369 -23.64 -2.46 -21.96
CA ALA A 369 -22.90 -2.63 -20.71
C ALA A 369 -21.40 -2.80 -20.94
N LEU A 370 -21.01 -3.65 -21.89
CA LEU A 370 -19.61 -3.87 -22.25
C LEU A 370 -18.95 -2.58 -22.79
N TYR A 371 -19.53 -1.96 -23.84
CA TYR A 371 -18.96 -0.72 -24.38
C TYR A 371 -18.93 0.42 -23.36
N GLY A 372 -20.00 0.58 -22.58
CA GLY A 372 -20.07 1.61 -21.55
C GLY A 372 -19.05 1.41 -20.40
N SER A 373 -18.58 0.19 -20.17
CA SER A 373 -17.58 -0.12 -19.15
C SER A 373 -16.16 0.33 -19.53
N TYR A 374 -15.89 0.65 -20.79
CA TYR A 374 -14.57 1.03 -21.28
C TYR A 374 -14.01 2.30 -20.62
N GLU A 375 -14.84 3.33 -20.47
CA GLU A 375 -14.38 4.59 -19.88
C GLU A 375 -13.87 4.42 -18.43
N THR A 376 -14.49 3.50 -17.71
CA THR A 376 -14.23 3.24 -16.30
C THR A 376 -13.28 2.08 -16.07
N ALA A 377 -12.91 1.38 -17.16
CA ALA A 377 -11.99 0.26 -17.08
C ALA A 377 -10.61 0.69 -16.55
N PRO A 378 -9.99 -0.14 -15.67
CA PRO A 378 -8.61 0.09 -15.24
C PRO A 378 -7.66 0.17 -16.43
N THR A 379 -6.67 1.07 -16.32
CA THR A 379 -5.73 1.40 -17.41
C THR A 379 -5.03 0.18 -18.02
N VAL A 380 -4.69 -0.82 -17.20
CA VAL A 380 -4.02 -2.04 -17.66
C VAL A 380 -4.88 -2.92 -18.57
N LEU A 381 -6.21 -2.84 -18.46
CA LEU A 381 -7.14 -3.64 -19.27
C LEU A 381 -7.51 -2.96 -20.61
N LYS A 382 -7.35 -1.64 -20.71
CA LYS A 382 -7.79 -0.89 -21.90
C LYS A 382 -7.22 -1.43 -23.22
N PRO A 383 -5.90 -1.74 -23.33
CA PRO A 383 -5.38 -2.29 -24.58
C PRO A 383 -6.00 -3.65 -24.96
N GLU A 384 -6.26 -4.51 -23.98
CA GLU A 384 -6.91 -5.80 -24.23
C GLU A 384 -8.41 -5.64 -24.56
N LEU A 385 -9.07 -4.62 -23.97
CA LEU A 385 -10.44 -4.27 -24.30
C LEU A 385 -10.56 -3.68 -25.71
N ASP A 386 -9.59 -2.90 -26.16
CA ASP A 386 -9.54 -2.41 -27.53
C ASP A 386 -9.51 -3.58 -28.53
N LEU A 387 -8.63 -4.57 -28.31
CA LEU A 387 -8.56 -5.78 -29.12
C LEU A 387 -9.87 -6.59 -29.06
N PHE A 388 -10.45 -6.72 -27.87
CA PHE A 388 -11.73 -7.41 -27.67
C PHE A 388 -12.87 -6.74 -28.44
N TYR A 389 -12.96 -5.41 -28.41
CA TYR A 389 -14.02 -4.69 -29.11
C TYR A 389 -13.82 -4.66 -30.62
N GLU A 390 -12.59 -4.69 -31.11
CA GLU A 390 -12.30 -4.87 -32.54
C GLU A 390 -12.77 -6.25 -33.04
N ASP A 391 -12.38 -7.32 -32.32
CA ASP A 391 -12.80 -8.70 -32.64
C ASP A 391 -14.33 -8.87 -32.52
N LEU A 392 -14.96 -8.23 -31.53
CA LEU A 392 -16.43 -8.25 -31.38
C LEU A 392 -17.17 -7.52 -32.50
N LYS A 393 -16.58 -6.47 -33.09
CA LYS A 393 -17.16 -5.79 -34.27
C LYS A 393 -17.09 -6.65 -35.54
N GLU A 394 -15.99 -7.39 -35.68
CA GLU A 394 -15.81 -8.28 -36.85
C GLU A 394 -16.66 -9.56 -36.76
N HIS A 395 -16.83 -10.09 -35.54
CA HIS A 395 -17.51 -11.34 -35.26
C HIS A 395 -18.58 -11.20 -34.14
N PRO A 396 -19.65 -10.41 -34.35
CA PRO A 396 -20.58 -10.04 -33.28
C PRO A 396 -21.40 -11.21 -32.69
N GLU A 397 -21.63 -12.27 -33.45
CA GLU A 397 -22.41 -13.44 -33.03
C GLU A 397 -21.52 -14.60 -32.54
N SER A 398 -20.21 -14.52 -32.73
CA SER A 398 -19.28 -15.57 -32.31
C SER A 398 -18.94 -15.50 -30.85
N ILE A 399 -18.69 -16.66 -30.25
CA ILE A 399 -18.10 -16.77 -28.90
C ILE A 399 -16.59 -16.46 -28.89
N ASP A 400 -15.93 -16.51 -30.04
CA ASP A 400 -14.47 -16.42 -30.14
C ASP A 400 -13.88 -15.14 -29.54
N PRO A 401 -14.45 -13.93 -29.78
CA PRO A 401 -13.97 -12.72 -29.11
C PRO A 401 -13.92 -12.85 -27.60
N TYR A 402 -14.97 -13.44 -27.01
CA TYR A 402 -15.05 -13.64 -25.56
C TYR A 402 -14.00 -14.63 -25.04
N LEU A 403 -13.66 -15.67 -25.82
CA LEU A 403 -12.64 -16.67 -25.45
C LEU A 403 -11.21 -16.21 -25.68
N ASN A 404 -11.02 -15.26 -26.60
CA ASN A 404 -9.71 -14.68 -26.89
C ASN A 404 -9.31 -13.58 -25.89
N PHE A 405 -10.28 -13.01 -25.16
CA PHE A 405 -10.03 -11.94 -24.21
C PHE A 405 -9.04 -12.38 -23.11
N LEU A 406 -7.96 -11.64 -22.95
CA LEU A 406 -6.86 -11.90 -21.99
C LEU A 406 -6.19 -13.29 -22.14
N LYS A 407 -6.31 -13.95 -23.30
CA LYS A 407 -5.77 -15.30 -23.54
C LYS A 407 -4.27 -15.43 -23.29
N ASN A 408 -3.52 -14.34 -23.51
CA ASN A 408 -2.07 -14.30 -23.33
C ASN A 408 -1.64 -14.16 -21.85
N PHE A 409 -2.59 -13.95 -20.95
CA PHE A 409 -2.34 -13.73 -19.54
C PHE A 409 -3.01 -14.81 -18.66
N PRO A 410 -2.27 -15.44 -17.71
CA PRO A 410 -2.80 -16.53 -16.90
C PRO A 410 -3.68 -16.00 -15.77
N ILE A 411 -4.85 -15.48 -16.10
CA ILE A 411 -5.82 -14.96 -15.12
C ILE A 411 -6.93 -16.00 -14.96
N ARG A 412 -7.08 -16.50 -13.73
CA ARG A 412 -8.10 -17.51 -13.41
C ARG A 412 -9.51 -16.93 -13.59
N GLY A 413 -10.38 -17.71 -14.17
CA GLY A 413 -11.80 -17.41 -14.25
C GLY A 413 -12.22 -16.57 -15.44
N VAL A 414 -11.31 -15.91 -16.19
CA VAL A 414 -11.65 -15.08 -17.36
C VAL A 414 -12.54 -15.85 -18.34
N ASP A 415 -12.13 -17.04 -18.80
CA ASP A 415 -12.91 -17.86 -19.74
C ASP A 415 -14.33 -18.14 -19.23
N SER A 416 -14.46 -18.45 -17.96
CA SER A 416 -15.74 -18.77 -17.34
C SER A 416 -16.66 -17.54 -17.26
N PHE A 417 -16.11 -16.36 -16.94
CA PHE A 417 -16.87 -15.11 -16.92
C PHE A 417 -17.29 -14.69 -18.33
N MET A 418 -16.37 -14.72 -19.27
CA MET A 418 -16.65 -14.30 -20.65
C MET A 418 -17.65 -15.24 -21.34
N ARG A 419 -17.57 -16.56 -21.12
CA ARG A 419 -18.59 -17.51 -21.56
C ARG A 419 -19.97 -17.23 -20.96
N LYS A 420 -20.03 -16.85 -19.68
CA LYS A 420 -21.30 -16.52 -19.02
C LYS A 420 -21.89 -15.23 -19.62
N ILE A 421 -21.08 -14.19 -19.82
CA ILE A 421 -21.51 -12.94 -20.48
C ILE A 421 -22.04 -13.25 -21.89
N TYR A 422 -21.33 -14.08 -22.66
CA TYR A 422 -21.82 -14.51 -23.98
C TYR A 422 -23.14 -15.28 -23.88
N SER A 423 -23.32 -16.18 -22.89
CA SER A 423 -24.56 -16.92 -22.73
C SER A 423 -25.78 -16.04 -22.42
N VAL A 424 -25.58 -14.95 -21.70
CA VAL A 424 -26.60 -13.92 -21.48
C VAL A 424 -26.89 -13.18 -22.79
N TYR A 425 -25.85 -12.76 -23.50
CA TYR A 425 -25.98 -12.10 -24.81
C TYR A 425 -26.74 -12.95 -25.83
N ALA A 426 -26.39 -14.24 -25.95
CA ALA A 426 -27.02 -15.18 -26.91
C ALA A 426 -28.42 -15.63 -26.48
N GLY A 427 -28.96 -15.14 -25.36
CA GLY A 427 -30.28 -15.53 -24.85
C GLY A 427 -30.40 -17.00 -24.43
N THR A 428 -29.28 -17.70 -24.27
CA THR A 428 -29.25 -19.12 -23.90
C THR A 428 -29.39 -19.34 -22.39
N SER A 429 -29.36 -18.27 -21.60
CA SER A 429 -29.56 -18.32 -20.16
C SER A 429 -31.04 -18.28 -19.83
N ALA A 430 -31.58 -19.34 -19.27
CA ALA A 430 -32.99 -19.46 -18.91
C ALA A 430 -33.45 -18.47 -17.83
N GLN A 431 -32.49 -17.86 -17.10
CA GLN A 431 -32.72 -16.84 -16.07
C GLN A 431 -31.52 -15.86 -16.10
N GLU A 432 -31.65 -14.81 -16.89
CA GLU A 432 -30.62 -13.79 -17.07
C GLU A 432 -30.16 -13.20 -15.73
N GLN A 433 -31.08 -12.89 -14.84
CA GLN A 433 -30.84 -12.30 -13.52
C GLN A 433 -30.04 -13.24 -12.60
N THR A 434 -30.35 -14.54 -12.61
CA THR A 434 -29.56 -15.54 -11.86
C THR A 434 -28.14 -15.66 -12.40
N ALA A 435 -27.98 -15.55 -13.73
CA ALA A 435 -26.67 -15.61 -14.36
C ALA A 435 -25.77 -14.43 -13.96
N ILE A 436 -26.35 -13.23 -13.83
CA ILE A 436 -25.61 -12.03 -13.38
C ILE A 436 -25.24 -12.16 -11.91
N MET A 437 -26.15 -12.64 -11.05
CA MET A 437 -25.85 -12.87 -9.63
C MET A 437 -24.72 -13.88 -9.42
N ASP A 438 -24.73 -14.99 -10.17
CA ASP A 438 -23.62 -15.97 -10.17
C ASP A 438 -22.28 -15.34 -10.59
N LEU A 439 -22.30 -14.44 -11.59
CA LEU A 439 -21.10 -13.71 -11.99
C LEU A 439 -20.54 -12.87 -10.85
N VAL A 440 -21.41 -12.17 -10.13
CA VAL A 440 -21.00 -11.31 -9.02
C VAL A 440 -20.46 -12.12 -7.84
N GLU A 441 -21.15 -13.20 -7.44
CA GLU A 441 -20.70 -14.05 -6.35
C GLU A 441 -19.31 -14.64 -6.64
N ARG A 442 -19.11 -15.14 -7.86
CA ARG A 442 -17.83 -15.67 -8.31
C ARG A 442 -16.75 -14.58 -8.41
N ASN A 443 -17.15 -13.37 -8.81
CA ASN A 443 -16.26 -12.22 -8.85
C ASN A 443 -15.78 -11.82 -7.45
N ASN A 444 -16.64 -11.86 -6.45
CA ASN A 444 -16.26 -11.57 -5.05
C ASN A 444 -15.15 -12.52 -4.57
N TYR A 445 -15.18 -13.79 -4.97
CA TYR A 445 -14.09 -14.73 -4.67
C TYR A 445 -12.76 -14.31 -5.32
N LEU A 446 -12.77 -13.90 -6.60
CA LEU A 446 -11.57 -13.44 -7.30
C LEU A 446 -11.02 -12.13 -6.70
N MET A 447 -11.90 -11.22 -6.30
CA MET A 447 -11.51 -10.01 -5.58
C MET A 447 -10.84 -10.34 -4.25
N ASP A 448 -11.39 -11.29 -3.49
CA ASP A 448 -10.81 -11.75 -2.23
C ASP A 448 -9.41 -12.37 -2.44
N GLU A 449 -9.23 -13.25 -3.43
CA GLU A 449 -7.90 -13.80 -3.78
C GLU A 449 -6.90 -12.68 -4.15
N ALA A 450 -7.32 -11.74 -4.98
CA ALA A 450 -6.46 -10.64 -5.43
C ALA A 450 -6.05 -9.72 -4.26
N GLU A 451 -6.95 -9.40 -3.37
CA GLU A 451 -6.67 -8.56 -2.20
C GLU A 451 -5.83 -9.29 -1.14
N LYS A 452 -6.07 -10.59 -0.90
CA LYS A 452 -5.21 -11.42 -0.04
C LYS A 452 -3.78 -11.47 -0.56
N ALA A 453 -3.60 -11.67 -1.87
CA ALA A 453 -2.27 -11.62 -2.50
C ALA A 453 -1.60 -10.26 -2.33
N LYS A 454 -2.35 -9.14 -2.53
CA LYS A 454 -1.87 -7.78 -2.30
C LYS A 454 -1.44 -7.55 -0.86
N ASN A 455 -2.23 -8.02 0.11
CA ASN A 455 -1.92 -7.88 1.53
C ASN A 455 -0.70 -8.70 1.93
N ALA A 456 -0.57 -9.94 1.46
CA ALA A 456 0.59 -10.78 1.70
C ALA A 456 1.89 -10.14 1.17
N GLU A 457 1.83 -9.53 -0.02
CA GLU A 457 2.96 -8.81 -0.57
C GLU A 457 3.30 -7.54 0.22
N ALA A 458 2.29 -6.82 0.70
CA ALA A 458 2.49 -5.64 1.54
C ALA A 458 3.07 -5.96 2.92
N LEU A 459 2.98 -7.22 3.38
CA LEU A 459 3.58 -7.70 4.64
C LEU A 459 5.07 -8.06 4.48
N ARG A 460 5.52 -8.53 3.30
CA ARG A 460 6.94 -8.90 3.07
C ARG A 460 7.94 -7.86 3.56
N PRO A 461 7.79 -6.54 3.26
CA PRO A 461 8.72 -5.55 3.74
C PRO A 461 8.72 -5.38 5.27
N LEU A 462 7.66 -5.79 5.98
CA LEU A 462 7.62 -5.80 7.45
C LEU A 462 8.39 -7.00 8.01
N ASP A 463 8.26 -8.18 7.39
CA ASP A 463 9.02 -9.36 7.77
C ASP A 463 10.52 -9.13 7.61
N GLU A 464 10.94 -8.47 6.51
CA GLU A 464 12.33 -8.07 6.31
C GLU A 464 12.85 -7.09 7.37
N MET A 465 12.00 -6.28 8.00
CA MET A 465 12.42 -5.36 9.06
C MET A 465 12.96 -6.09 10.28
N GLY A 466 12.43 -7.27 10.62
CA GLY A 466 12.95 -8.10 11.70
C GLY A 466 14.42 -8.48 11.47
N TYR A 467 14.76 -8.92 10.25
CA TYR A 467 16.16 -9.23 9.90
C TYR A 467 17.07 -8.01 9.92
N ARG A 468 16.57 -6.83 9.51
CA ARG A 468 17.34 -5.58 9.58
C ARG A 468 17.63 -5.16 11.01
N VAL A 469 16.68 -5.34 11.93
CA VAL A 469 16.88 -5.11 13.36
C VAL A 469 17.98 -6.03 13.90
N MET A 470 17.89 -7.33 13.63
CA MET A 470 18.92 -8.31 14.02
C MET A 470 20.29 -7.96 13.44
N GLY A 471 20.33 -7.48 12.19
CA GLY A 471 21.58 -7.07 11.54
C GLY A 471 22.25 -5.88 12.21
N VAL A 472 21.48 -4.86 12.60
CA VAL A 472 22.02 -3.66 13.28
C VAL A 472 22.59 -4.02 14.66
N ILE A 473 21.82 -4.74 15.46
CA ILE A 473 22.23 -5.11 16.83
C ILE A 473 23.39 -6.13 16.76
N GLY A 474 23.30 -7.13 15.86
CA GLY A 474 24.35 -8.11 15.65
C GLY A 474 25.68 -7.49 15.20
N ALA A 475 25.65 -6.44 14.38
CA ALA A 475 26.85 -5.69 13.99
C ALA A 475 27.53 -5.02 15.20
N LYS A 476 26.75 -4.41 16.10
CA LYS A 476 27.28 -3.85 17.35
C LYS A 476 27.84 -4.94 18.26
N MET A 477 27.12 -6.04 18.46
CA MET A 477 27.59 -7.18 19.25
C MET A 477 28.91 -7.73 18.73
N MET A 478 29.15 -7.76 17.38
CA MET A 478 30.44 -8.13 16.80
C MET A 478 31.57 -7.17 17.24
N VAL A 479 31.31 -5.86 17.25
CA VAL A 479 32.27 -4.86 17.72
C VAL A 479 32.59 -5.11 19.21
N GLU A 480 31.59 -5.37 20.04
CA GLU A 480 31.75 -5.67 21.46
C GLU A 480 32.59 -6.93 21.68
N MET A 481 32.37 -7.97 20.88
CA MET A 481 33.20 -9.20 20.93
C MET A 481 34.66 -8.92 20.57
N VAL A 482 34.92 -8.07 19.58
CA VAL A 482 36.29 -7.69 19.21
C VAL A 482 36.96 -6.89 20.35
N VAL A 483 36.26 -5.94 20.94
CA VAL A 483 36.76 -5.16 22.09
C VAL A 483 37.03 -6.07 23.28
N MET A 484 36.12 -7.00 23.58
CA MET A 484 36.31 -8.01 24.62
C MET A 484 37.58 -8.83 24.39
N PHE A 485 37.77 -9.31 23.15
CA PHE A 485 38.94 -10.09 22.80
C PHE A 485 40.24 -9.28 22.99
N MET A 486 40.24 -8.01 22.59
CA MET A 486 41.37 -7.12 22.80
C MET A 486 41.71 -6.96 24.29
N GLN A 487 40.68 -6.67 25.16
CA GLN A 487 40.89 -6.56 26.61
C GLN A 487 41.38 -7.89 27.24
N MET A 488 40.94 -9.04 26.71
CA MET A 488 41.38 -10.34 27.18
C MET A 488 42.85 -10.60 26.84
N VAL A 489 43.27 -10.25 25.59
CA VAL A 489 44.66 -10.35 25.17
C VAL A 489 45.59 -9.44 26.00
N ASP A 490 45.17 -8.17 26.22
CA ASP A 490 45.93 -7.23 27.04
C ASP A 490 46.11 -7.73 28.49
N ARG A 491 45.11 -8.39 29.05
CA ARG A 491 45.23 -8.99 30.36
C ARG A 491 46.25 -10.14 30.42
N ILE A 492 46.25 -10.99 29.39
CA ILE A 492 47.18 -12.13 29.29
C ILE A 492 48.60 -11.68 29.06
N THR A 493 48.78 -10.61 28.27
CA THR A 493 50.15 -10.08 27.97
C THR A 493 50.74 -9.23 29.07
N ASN A 494 49.91 -8.71 29.98
CA ASN A 494 50.35 -7.88 31.11
C ASN A 494 50.44 -8.68 32.43
N PHE A 495 50.24 -9.99 32.36
CA PHE A 495 50.61 -10.97 33.43
C PHE A 495 52.01 -11.54 33.13
#